data_2e2259081216916df8d2f1904e832d3a
#
_entry.id   2e2259081216916df8d2f1904e832d3a
#
_cell.length_a   1.000
_cell.length_b   1.000
_cell.length_c   1.000
_cell.angle_alpha   90.00
_cell.angle_beta   90.00
_cell.angle_gamma   90.00
#
_symmetry.space_group_name_H-M   'P 1'
#
loop_
_entity.id
_entity.type
_entity.pdbx_description
1 polymer ?
#
loop_
_entity_poly.entity_id
_entity_poly.type
_entity_poly.pdbx_seq_one_letter_code
_entity_poly.pdbx_strand_id
1 'polypeptide(L)'
;MSKLRFRVVESAFEKKATELTTPAERPSEYYGELVFNREKMFKYLPERAYERLVDSIDNGTPLDRETANAVASGMKKWAMEKGATHYTHWFHPLTEGTAEKHDAFVEHDGNGGMIEEFSGKLLVQQEPDASSFPNGGLRNTFEARGYSAWDPSSPAFIVDDTLCIPTVFIAYTGEALDYKTPLIRSIEVLGEAAKDVYQYFDEDVNKIITYLGWEQEYFLVDEDLYSARPDLSLTERTLLGHESAKNQQLDDHY
;
A
#
# COMPACT_ATOMS: atom_id res chain seq x y z
N MET A 1 23.82 29.40 10.52
CA MET A 1 22.42 28.92 10.46
C MET A 1 21.40 30.05 10.23
N SER A 2 21.52 31.21 10.84
CA SER A 2 20.52 32.30 10.68
C SER A 2 20.40 32.83 9.24
N LYS A 3 21.52 33.01 8.52
CA LYS A 3 21.50 33.53 7.14
C LYS A 3 20.75 32.63 6.15
N LEU A 4 20.81 31.32 6.31
CA LEU A 4 20.10 30.38 5.43
C LEU A 4 18.59 30.50 5.65
N ARG A 5 18.15 30.54 6.91
CA ARG A 5 16.73 30.71 7.25
C ARG A 5 16.13 31.99 6.66
N PHE A 6 16.83 33.11 6.74
CA PHE A 6 16.36 34.39 6.17
C PHE A 6 16.25 34.33 4.65
N ARG A 7 17.22 33.70 3.96
CA ARG A 7 17.15 33.51 2.51
C ARG A 7 15.96 32.65 2.09
N VAL A 8 15.65 31.58 2.85
CA VAL A 8 14.48 30.73 2.56
C VAL A 8 13.18 31.49 2.76
N VAL A 9 13.09 32.32 3.79
CA VAL A 9 11.92 33.19 4.01
C VAL A 9 11.80 34.23 2.88
N GLU A 10 12.89 34.86 2.45
CA GLU A 10 12.89 35.76 1.32
C GLU A 10 12.43 35.06 0.03
N SER A 11 12.96 33.86 -0.24
CA SER A 11 12.55 33.04 -1.40
C SER A 11 11.07 32.69 -1.36
N ALA A 12 10.54 32.34 -0.19
CA ALA A 12 9.12 32.01 -0.02
C ALA A 12 8.22 33.24 -0.35
N PHE A 13 8.63 34.45 -0.03
CA PHE A 13 7.90 35.69 -0.40
C PHE A 13 7.97 36.04 -1.88
N GLU A 14 9.00 35.61 -2.58
CA GLU A 14 9.16 35.81 -4.02
C GLU A 14 8.44 34.76 -4.86
N LYS A 15 8.01 33.64 -4.25
CA LYS A 15 7.36 32.52 -4.93
C LYS A 15 6.01 32.96 -5.49
N LYS A 16 5.81 32.68 -6.78
CA LYS A 16 4.49 32.84 -7.41
C LYS A 16 3.62 31.66 -7.11
N ALA A 17 2.33 31.91 -6.88
CA ALA A 17 1.36 30.83 -6.76
C ALA A 17 1.40 29.91 -7.98
N THR A 18 1.45 28.61 -7.75
CA THR A 18 1.38 27.61 -8.82
C THR A 18 -0.02 27.68 -9.45
N GLU A 19 -0.09 27.81 -10.77
CA GLU A 19 -1.35 27.69 -11.48
C GLU A 19 -1.82 26.23 -11.39
N LEU A 20 -2.95 26.04 -10.73
CA LEU A 20 -3.58 24.72 -10.60
C LEU A 20 -4.56 24.52 -11.74
N THR A 21 -4.37 23.47 -12.50
CA THR A 21 -5.36 23.00 -13.47
C THR A 21 -6.34 22.08 -12.72
N THR A 22 -7.57 22.55 -12.53
CA THR A 22 -8.60 21.70 -11.97
C THR A 22 -9.08 20.71 -13.03
N PRO A 23 -9.33 19.42 -12.65
CA PRO A 23 -9.96 18.48 -13.58
C PRO A 23 -11.26 19.02 -14.13
N ALA A 24 -11.48 18.86 -15.43
CA ALA A 24 -12.74 19.23 -16.08
C ALA A 24 -13.87 18.23 -15.78
N GLU A 25 -13.51 17.00 -15.40
CA GLU A 25 -14.44 15.91 -15.08
C GLU A 25 -14.92 15.99 -13.64
N ARG A 26 -16.06 15.36 -13.39
CA ARG A 26 -16.58 15.23 -12.03
C ARG A 26 -15.72 14.26 -11.22
N PRO A 27 -15.51 14.48 -9.91
CA PRO A 27 -14.75 13.55 -9.08
C PRO A 27 -15.21 12.09 -9.19
N SER A 28 -16.51 11.84 -9.37
CA SER A 28 -17.06 10.49 -9.56
C SER A 28 -16.66 9.81 -10.87
N GLU A 29 -16.15 10.54 -11.85
CA GLU A 29 -15.75 10.01 -13.15
C GLU A 29 -14.31 9.50 -13.15
N TYR A 30 -13.46 10.08 -12.33
CA TYR A 30 -12.05 9.67 -12.21
C TYR A 30 -11.67 9.02 -10.86
N TYR A 31 -12.54 9.13 -9.83
CA TYR A 31 -12.26 8.54 -8.53
C TYR A 31 -12.13 7.01 -8.62
N GLY A 32 -11.00 6.49 -8.14
CA GLY A 32 -10.70 5.07 -8.20
C GLY A 32 -10.33 4.54 -9.60
N GLU A 33 -10.03 5.44 -10.57
CA GLU A 33 -9.62 5.02 -11.91
C GLU A 33 -8.35 4.14 -11.89
N LEU A 34 -7.42 4.46 -11.00
CA LEU A 34 -6.17 3.72 -10.80
C LEU A 34 -6.25 2.66 -9.70
N VAL A 35 -7.45 2.20 -9.36
CA VAL A 35 -7.68 1.13 -8.38
C VAL A 35 -8.28 -0.09 -9.07
N PHE A 36 -7.71 -1.27 -8.85
CA PHE A 36 -8.21 -2.55 -9.37
C PHE A 36 -9.42 -3.02 -8.56
N ASN A 37 -10.51 -2.26 -8.65
CA ASN A 37 -11.76 -2.50 -7.96
C ASN A 37 -12.59 -3.62 -8.63
N ARG A 38 -13.75 -3.94 -8.07
CA ARG A 38 -14.62 -5.02 -8.58
C ARG A 38 -15.03 -4.84 -10.04
N GLU A 39 -15.21 -3.60 -10.50
CA GLU A 39 -15.51 -3.30 -11.91
C GLU A 39 -14.35 -3.70 -12.82
N LYS A 40 -13.11 -3.35 -12.46
CA LYS A 40 -11.91 -3.75 -13.19
C LYS A 40 -11.67 -5.25 -13.09
N MET A 41 -11.88 -5.85 -11.92
CA MET A 41 -11.81 -7.31 -11.75
C MET A 41 -12.79 -8.01 -12.72
N PHE A 42 -14.03 -7.58 -12.78
CA PHE A 42 -15.02 -8.14 -13.69
C PHE A 42 -14.63 -7.97 -15.17
N LYS A 43 -14.04 -6.83 -15.53
CA LYS A 43 -13.64 -6.53 -16.91
C LYS A 43 -12.41 -7.31 -17.39
N TYR A 44 -11.44 -7.53 -16.49
CA TYR A 44 -10.12 -8.05 -16.87
C TYR A 44 -9.89 -9.50 -16.49
N LEU A 45 -10.73 -10.08 -15.66
CA LEU A 45 -10.62 -11.48 -15.23
C LEU A 45 -11.58 -12.39 -16.01
N PRO A 46 -11.20 -13.64 -16.27
CA PRO A 46 -12.17 -14.67 -16.66
C PRO A 46 -13.25 -14.81 -15.58
N GLU A 47 -14.49 -15.04 -15.99
CA GLU A 47 -15.67 -15.15 -15.10
C GLU A 47 -15.42 -16.00 -13.86
N ARG A 48 -14.93 -17.23 -14.04
CA ARG A 48 -14.61 -18.14 -12.93
C ARG A 48 -13.56 -17.58 -11.97
N ALA A 49 -12.53 -16.88 -12.49
CA ALA A 49 -11.50 -16.29 -11.65
C ALA A 49 -12.04 -15.08 -10.86
N TYR A 50 -12.91 -14.28 -11.49
CA TYR A 50 -13.62 -13.21 -10.85
C TYR A 50 -14.49 -13.70 -9.69
N GLU A 51 -15.34 -14.71 -9.92
CA GLU A 51 -16.22 -15.29 -8.89
C GLU A 51 -15.41 -15.82 -7.69
N ARG A 52 -14.31 -16.55 -7.95
CA ARG A 52 -13.44 -17.06 -6.89
C ARG A 52 -12.71 -15.98 -6.13
N LEU A 53 -12.25 -14.93 -6.81
CA LEU A 53 -11.62 -13.79 -6.17
C LEU A 53 -12.61 -13.04 -5.27
N VAL A 54 -13.82 -12.81 -5.76
CA VAL A 54 -14.89 -12.16 -4.98
C VAL A 54 -15.25 -13.01 -3.75
N ASP A 55 -15.38 -14.33 -3.90
CA ASP A 55 -15.62 -15.24 -2.78
C ASP A 55 -14.47 -15.21 -1.76
N SER A 56 -13.22 -15.15 -2.24
CA SER A 56 -12.08 -14.97 -1.35
C SER A 56 -12.13 -13.66 -0.56
N ILE A 57 -12.47 -12.55 -1.23
CA ILE A 57 -12.61 -11.24 -0.60
C ILE A 57 -13.74 -11.22 0.44
N ASP A 58 -14.89 -11.78 0.07
CA ASP A 58 -16.10 -11.70 0.89
C ASP A 58 -16.13 -12.73 2.02
N ASN A 59 -15.61 -13.92 1.79
CA ASN A 59 -15.74 -15.07 2.68
C ASN A 59 -14.41 -15.62 3.20
N GLY A 60 -13.27 -15.11 2.71
CA GLY A 60 -11.94 -15.60 3.12
C GLY A 60 -11.58 -16.97 2.52
N THR A 61 -12.26 -17.40 1.47
CA THR A 61 -11.99 -18.69 0.81
C THR A 61 -10.59 -18.69 0.18
N PRO A 62 -9.76 -19.71 0.42
CA PRO A 62 -8.42 -19.77 -0.15
C PRO A 62 -8.44 -19.78 -1.68
N LEU A 63 -7.53 -19.04 -2.30
CA LEU A 63 -7.35 -19.02 -3.74
C LEU A 63 -6.43 -20.18 -4.19
N ASP A 64 -6.82 -20.85 -5.25
CA ASP A 64 -5.95 -21.82 -5.91
C ASP A 64 -4.95 -21.14 -6.87
N ARG A 65 -3.93 -21.89 -7.26
CA ARG A 65 -2.86 -21.39 -8.13
C ARG A 65 -3.37 -20.96 -9.50
N GLU A 66 -4.37 -21.64 -10.05
CA GLU A 66 -4.94 -21.30 -11.36
C GLU A 66 -5.63 -19.94 -11.30
N THR A 67 -6.44 -19.72 -10.27
CA THR A 67 -7.09 -18.44 -10.00
C THR A 67 -6.06 -17.32 -9.77
N ALA A 68 -5.02 -17.57 -8.98
CA ALA A 68 -3.97 -16.58 -8.74
C ALA A 68 -3.25 -16.18 -10.03
N ASN A 69 -2.96 -17.14 -10.92
CA ASN A 69 -2.37 -16.85 -12.23
C ASN A 69 -3.31 -16.02 -13.13
N ALA A 70 -4.60 -16.34 -13.14
CA ALA A 70 -5.58 -15.58 -13.91
C ALA A 70 -5.71 -14.14 -13.39
N VAL A 71 -5.72 -13.96 -12.06
CA VAL A 71 -5.76 -12.64 -11.43
C VAL A 71 -4.49 -11.84 -11.75
N ALA A 72 -3.31 -12.44 -11.61
CA ALA A 72 -2.04 -11.77 -11.95
C ALA A 72 -2.02 -11.33 -13.42
N SER A 73 -2.45 -12.19 -14.34
CA SER A 73 -2.54 -11.84 -15.76
C SER A 73 -3.50 -10.68 -16.03
N GLY A 74 -4.67 -10.68 -15.38
CA GLY A 74 -5.65 -9.59 -15.51
C GLY A 74 -5.16 -8.27 -14.91
N MET A 75 -4.53 -8.31 -13.73
CA MET A 75 -3.91 -7.13 -13.10
C MET A 75 -2.80 -6.56 -13.97
N LYS A 76 -1.88 -7.40 -14.47
CA LYS A 76 -0.81 -6.98 -15.38
C LYS A 76 -1.37 -6.28 -16.60
N LYS A 77 -2.34 -6.92 -17.29
CA LYS A 77 -2.97 -6.33 -18.47
C LYS A 77 -3.57 -4.95 -18.17
N TRP A 78 -4.35 -4.84 -17.10
CA TRP A 78 -4.93 -3.57 -16.68
C TRP A 78 -3.86 -2.52 -16.35
N ALA A 79 -2.84 -2.90 -15.58
CA ALA A 79 -1.79 -1.99 -15.16
C ALA A 79 -0.98 -1.46 -16.36
N MET A 80 -0.61 -2.34 -17.29
CA MET A 80 0.11 -1.95 -18.52
C MET A 80 -0.74 -1.05 -19.43
N GLU A 81 -2.05 -1.28 -19.54
CA GLU A 81 -2.96 -0.37 -20.26
C GLU A 81 -3.04 1.02 -19.62
N LYS A 82 -2.74 1.13 -18.31
CA LYS A 82 -2.63 2.40 -17.57
C LYS A 82 -1.20 2.98 -17.53
N GLY A 83 -0.24 2.34 -18.21
CA GLY A 83 1.14 2.81 -18.33
C GLY A 83 2.10 2.28 -17.28
N ALA A 84 1.67 1.38 -16.42
CA ALA A 84 2.57 0.77 -15.45
C ALA A 84 3.60 -0.14 -16.14
N THR A 85 4.85 -0.04 -15.73
CA THR A 85 6.00 -0.83 -16.20
C THR A 85 6.59 -1.71 -15.11
N HIS A 86 6.25 -1.40 -13.87
CA HIS A 86 6.74 -2.07 -12.66
C HIS A 86 5.59 -2.50 -11.78
N TYR A 87 5.89 -3.41 -10.83
CA TYR A 87 5.00 -3.78 -9.74
C TYR A 87 5.78 -3.85 -8.44
N THR A 88 5.07 -3.72 -7.32
CA THR A 88 5.65 -3.83 -5.99
C THR A 88 4.69 -4.49 -5.03
N HIS A 89 5.21 -5.32 -4.12
CA HIS A 89 4.52 -5.69 -2.90
C HIS A 89 4.62 -4.53 -1.92
N TRP A 90 3.48 -3.88 -1.65
CA TRP A 90 3.38 -2.68 -0.85
C TRP A 90 2.88 -3.02 0.57
N PHE A 91 3.63 -2.64 1.60
CA PHE A 91 3.31 -2.91 2.99
C PHE A 91 3.91 -1.88 3.96
N HIS A 92 3.43 -1.84 5.19
CA HIS A 92 3.93 -0.99 6.28
C HIS A 92 4.64 -1.84 7.33
N PRO A 93 5.99 -1.93 7.28
CA PRO A 93 6.77 -2.63 8.29
C PRO A 93 6.73 -1.91 9.64
N LEU A 94 6.98 -2.65 10.73
CA LEU A 94 7.06 -2.09 12.08
C LEU A 94 8.18 -1.06 12.27
N THR A 95 9.14 -1.03 11.36
CA THR A 95 10.28 -0.11 11.35
C THR A 95 9.98 1.28 10.79
N GLU A 96 8.72 1.62 10.62
CA GLU A 96 8.22 2.88 10.05
C GLU A 96 8.41 3.03 8.53
N GLY A 97 7.59 3.92 7.95
CA GLY A 97 7.53 4.16 6.53
C GLY A 97 6.88 3.02 5.74
N THR A 98 6.68 3.25 4.47
CA THR A 98 6.19 2.25 3.53
C THR A 98 7.36 1.47 2.97
N ALA A 99 7.22 0.15 2.85
CA ALA A 99 8.21 -0.68 2.18
C ALA A 99 7.68 -1.12 0.82
N GLU A 100 8.58 -1.18 -0.13
CA GLU A 100 8.31 -1.49 -1.52
C GLU A 100 9.46 -2.32 -2.08
N LYS A 101 9.11 -3.41 -2.76
CA LYS A 101 10.05 -4.18 -3.56
C LYS A 101 9.66 -4.05 -5.02
N HIS A 102 10.25 -3.09 -5.71
CA HIS A 102 9.98 -2.84 -7.12
C HIS A 102 10.63 -3.89 -8.01
N ASP A 103 9.82 -4.50 -8.87
CA ASP A 103 10.26 -5.38 -9.95
C ASP A 103 9.61 -4.90 -11.26
N ALA A 104 10.34 -5.00 -12.36
CA ALA A 104 9.78 -4.72 -13.68
C ALA A 104 8.91 -5.88 -14.17
N PHE A 105 7.91 -5.57 -15.01
CA PHE A 105 7.12 -6.60 -15.69
C PHE A 105 7.91 -7.35 -16.79
N VAL A 106 9.22 -7.17 -16.88
CA VAL A 106 10.05 -7.67 -17.97
C VAL A 106 10.98 -8.76 -17.48
N GLU A 107 10.93 -9.91 -18.15
CA GLU A 107 11.84 -11.03 -17.93
C GLU A 107 12.47 -11.52 -19.27
N HIS A 108 13.56 -12.27 -19.18
CA HIS A 108 14.16 -12.91 -20.36
C HIS A 108 13.34 -14.12 -20.80
N ASP A 109 13.09 -14.23 -22.11
CA ASP A 109 12.38 -15.37 -22.69
C ASP A 109 13.23 -16.65 -22.82
N GLY A 110 14.50 -16.60 -22.42
CA GLY A 110 15.47 -17.69 -22.54
C GLY A 110 16.08 -17.85 -23.94
N ASN A 111 15.61 -17.10 -24.94
CA ASN A 111 16.05 -17.18 -26.33
C ASN A 111 16.74 -15.88 -26.82
N GLY A 112 17.07 -15.00 -25.89
CA GLY A 112 17.69 -13.70 -26.16
C GLY A 112 16.71 -12.56 -26.40
N GLY A 113 15.40 -12.81 -26.21
CA GLY A 113 14.34 -11.81 -26.21
C GLY A 113 13.86 -11.48 -24.79
N MET A 114 12.86 -10.61 -24.73
CA MET A 114 12.22 -10.16 -23.49
C MET A 114 10.71 -10.40 -23.60
N ILE A 115 10.10 -10.77 -22.48
CA ILE A 115 8.63 -10.93 -22.33
C ILE A 115 8.15 -10.15 -21.13
N GLU A 116 6.91 -9.73 -21.16
CA GLU A 116 6.23 -9.20 -19.96
C GLU A 116 5.70 -10.36 -19.13
N GLU A 117 6.27 -10.56 -17.96
CA GLU A 117 5.91 -11.63 -17.03
C GLU A 117 5.38 -11.06 -15.69
N PHE A 118 4.28 -11.59 -15.23
CA PHE A 118 3.77 -11.42 -13.87
C PHE A 118 2.86 -12.59 -13.56
N SER A 119 3.39 -13.56 -12.83
CA SER A 119 2.68 -14.80 -12.49
C SER A 119 1.94 -14.70 -11.16
N GLY A 120 1.03 -15.64 -10.94
CA GLY A 120 0.36 -15.78 -9.65
C GLY A 120 1.33 -16.05 -8.49
N LYS A 121 2.49 -16.65 -8.75
CA LYS A 121 3.54 -16.82 -7.73
C LYS A 121 4.08 -15.45 -7.28
N LEU A 122 4.35 -14.56 -8.23
CA LEU A 122 4.85 -13.20 -7.95
C LEU A 122 3.77 -12.33 -7.28
N LEU A 123 2.50 -12.55 -7.64
CA LEU A 123 1.37 -11.87 -6.99
C LEU A 123 1.22 -12.31 -5.53
N VAL A 124 1.20 -13.62 -5.27
CA VAL A 124 0.79 -14.16 -3.97
C VAL A 124 1.86 -13.99 -2.91
N GLN A 125 3.13 -14.17 -3.24
CA GLN A 125 4.19 -14.16 -2.25
C GLN A 125 5.52 -13.70 -2.83
N GLN A 126 6.24 -12.89 -2.04
CA GLN A 126 7.63 -12.54 -2.27
C GLN A 126 8.43 -12.63 -0.96
N GLU A 127 9.75 -12.54 -1.08
CA GLU A 127 10.69 -12.55 0.05
C GLU A 127 11.47 -11.23 0.08
N PRO A 128 10.86 -10.13 0.58
CA PRO A 128 11.57 -8.87 0.73
C PRO A 128 12.66 -8.96 1.77
N ASP A 129 13.76 -8.24 1.55
CA ASP A 129 14.87 -8.12 2.48
C ASP A 129 15.06 -6.66 2.94
N ALA A 130 16.13 -6.42 3.67
CA ALA A 130 16.44 -5.11 4.21
C ALA A 130 16.52 -3.98 3.17
N SER A 131 16.83 -4.29 1.91
CA SER A 131 16.91 -3.30 0.84
C SER A 131 15.56 -2.72 0.43
N SER A 132 14.47 -3.45 0.71
CA SER A 132 13.09 -3.04 0.45
C SER A 132 12.52 -2.07 1.49
N PHE A 133 13.28 -1.73 2.54
CA PHE A 133 12.80 -0.86 3.62
C PHE A 133 13.44 0.52 3.54
N PRO A 134 12.68 1.61 3.79
CA PRO A 134 13.21 2.98 3.75
C PRO A 134 14.41 3.22 4.67
N ASN A 135 14.44 2.56 5.83
CA ASN A 135 15.48 2.71 6.86
C ASN A 135 16.51 1.57 6.87
N GLY A 136 16.88 1.07 5.73
CA GLY A 136 17.73 -0.08 5.42
C GLY A 136 18.69 -0.68 6.45
N GLY A 137 19.07 -0.01 7.53
CA GLY A 137 20.16 -0.44 8.38
C GLY A 137 19.91 -0.56 9.89
N LEU A 138 18.81 -0.05 10.41
CA LEU A 138 18.58 0.01 11.88
C LEU A 138 17.38 -0.85 12.29
N ARG A 139 17.54 -2.15 12.25
CA ARG A 139 16.50 -3.08 12.71
C ARG A 139 17.13 -4.35 13.29
N ASN A 140 16.32 -5.08 14.05
CA ASN A 140 16.70 -6.39 14.53
C ASN A 140 16.83 -7.39 13.37
N THR A 141 17.70 -8.37 13.48
CA THR A 141 17.97 -9.33 12.40
C THR A 141 16.73 -10.09 11.96
N PHE A 142 15.81 -10.40 12.88
CA PHE A 142 14.57 -11.12 12.58
C PHE A 142 13.56 -10.29 11.76
N GLU A 143 13.67 -8.96 11.78
CA GLU A 143 12.86 -8.05 10.97
C GLU A 143 13.45 -7.82 9.58
N ALA A 144 14.67 -8.29 9.33
CA ALA A 144 15.39 -8.02 8.09
C ALA A 144 14.89 -8.86 6.90
N ARG A 145 14.21 -9.97 7.17
CA ARG A 145 13.70 -10.91 6.15
C ARG A 145 12.41 -11.57 6.59
N GLY A 146 11.56 -11.85 5.61
CA GLY A 146 10.30 -12.55 5.80
C GLY A 146 9.59 -12.77 4.49
N TYR A 147 8.33 -13.11 4.57
CA TYR A 147 7.44 -13.25 3.44
C TYR A 147 6.49 -12.07 3.38
N SER A 148 6.37 -11.44 2.22
CA SER A 148 5.19 -10.64 1.90
C SER A 148 4.15 -11.56 1.28
N ALA A 149 2.89 -11.42 1.70
CA ALA A 149 1.79 -12.19 1.16
C ALA A 149 0.67 -11.25 0.72
N TRP A 150 0.18 -11.47 -0.49
CA TRP A 150 -0.93 -10.68 -1.03
C TRP A 150 -2.16 -10.77 -0.16
N ASP A 151 -2.76 -9.61 0.11
CA ASP A 151 -4.06 -9.50 0.75
C ASP A 151 -5.13 -9.17 -0.31
N PRO A 152 -5.93 -10.13 -0.75
CA PRO A 152 -6.95 -9.89 -1.76
C PRO A 152 -8.09 -8.99 -1.28
N SER A 153 -8.28 -8.81 0.03
CA SER A 153 -9.30 -7.92 0.59
C SER A 153 -8.99 -6.43 0.36
N SER A 154 -7.73 -6.11 0.05
CA SER A 154 -7.30 -4.76 -0.29
C SER A 154 -7.03 -4.64 -1.77
N PRO A 155 -7.68 -3.71 -2.48
CA PRO A 155 -7.52 -3.58 -3.92
C PRO A 155 -6.11 -3.10 -4.27
N ALA A 156 -5.52 -3.69 -5.32
CA ALA A 156 -4.29 -3.18 -5.91
C ALA A 156 -4.56 -1.82 -6.58
N PHE A 157 -3.54 -0.98 -6.65
CA PHE A 157 -3.64 0.37 -7.20
C PHE A 157 -2.37 0.76 -7.94
N ILE A 158 -2.43 1.82 -8.74
CA ILE A 158 -1.28 2.32 -9.50
C ILE A 158 -0.87 3.66 -8.93
N VAL A 159 0.43 3.82 -8.68
CA VAL A 159 1.08 5.10 -8.38
C VAL A 159 2.17 5.28 -9.44
N ASP A 160 2.10 6.40 -10.15
CA ASP A 160 2.98 6.70 -11.28
C ASP A 160 3.00 5.56 -12.32
N ASP A 161 4.12 4.87 -12.46
CA ASP A 161 4.33 3.77 -13.39
C ASP A 161 4.36 2.38 -12.71
N THR A 162 3.92 2.30 -11.45
CA THR A 162 4.07 1.11 -10.62
C THR A 162 2.73 0.58 -10.13
N LEU A 163 2.47 -0.70 -10.37
CA LEU A 163 1.36 -1.45 -9.76
C LEU A 163 1.71 -1.80 -8.31
N CYS A 164 1.03 -1.18 -7.37
CA CYS A 164 1.15 -1.44 -5.94
C CYS A 164 0.16 -2.53 -5.50
N ILE A 165 0.68 -3.62 -4.95
CA ILE A 165 -0.08 -4.78 -4.49
C ILE A 165 -0.07 -4.79 -2.96
N PRO A 166 -1.21 -4.49 -2.29
CA PRO A 166 -1.26 -4.51 -0.83
C PRO A 166 -0.97 -5.90 -0.27
N THR A 167 -0.01 -5.97 0.65
CA THR A 167 0.47 -7.21 1.24
C THR A 167 0.60 -7.10 2.75
N VAL A 168 0.67 -8.24 3.40
CA VAL A 168 1.13 -8.40 4.78
C VAL A 168 2.58 -8.85 4.77
N PHE A 169 3.32 -8.60 5.86
CA PHE A 169 4.71 -9.00 6.01
C PHE A 169 4.91 -9.81 7.29
N ILE A 170 5.41 -11.03 7.12
CA ILE A 170 5.50 -12.04 8.18
C ILE A 170 6.92 -12.60 8.21
N ALA A 171 7.52 -12.67 9.39
CA ALA A 171 8.82 -13.30 9.59
C ALA A 171 8.80 -14.80 9.22
N TYR A 172 9.97 -15.37 8.93
CA TYR A 172 10.11 -16.82 8.69
C TYR A 172 9.63 -17.68 9.89
N THR A 173 9.63 -17.13 11.07
CA THR A 173 9.17 -17.72 12.32
C THR A 173 7.67 -17.52 12.59
N GLY A 174 7.00 -16.72 11.77
CA GLY A 174 5.54 -16.51 11.81
C GLY A 174 5.06 -15.27 12.55
N GLU A 175 5.97 -14.44 13.10
CA GLU A 175 5.62 -13.17 13.71
C GLU A 175 5.19 -12.15 12.64
N ALA A 176 4.20 -11.33 12.98
CA ALA A 176 3.84 -10.18 12.16
C ALA A 176 4.94 -9.12 12.21
N LEU A 177 5.40 -8.68 11.05
CA LEU A 177 6.42 -7.64 10.89
C LEU A 177 5.85 -6.34 10.31
N ASP A 178 4.54 -6.25 10.22
CA ASP A 178 3.80 -5.10 9.70
C ASP A 178 2.62 -4.72 10.61
N TYR A 179 1.98 -3.59 10.33
CA TYR A 179 0.80 -3.14 11.07
C TYR A 179 -0.50 -3.77 10.56
N LYS A 180 -0.54 -4.24 9.32
CA LYS A 180 -1.75 -4.75 8.69
C LYS A 180 -2.13 -6.15 9.21
N THR A 181 -1.17 -7.02 9.46
CA THR A 181 -1.43 -8.36 9.98
C THR A 181 -2.19 -8.34 11.31
N PRO A 182 -1.77 -7.57 12.33
CA PRO A 182 -2.55 -7.44 13.57
C PRO A 182 -3.95 -6.87 13.33
N LEU A 183 -4.10 -5.90 12.43
CA LEU A 183 -5.38 -5.31 12.08
C LEU A 183 -6.33 -6.36 11.47
N ILE A 184 -5.89 -7.12 10.49
CA ILE A 184 -6.71 -8.17 9.85
C ILE A 184 -7.14 -9.21 10.88
N ARG A 185 -6.22 -9.67 11.72
CA ARG A 185 -6.53 -10.61 12.82
C ARG A 185 -7.55 -10.05 13.80
N SER A 186 -7.43 -8.77 14.16
CA SER A 186 -8.38 -8.13 15.08
C SER A 186 -9.77 -8.01 14.49
N ILE A 187 -9.88 -7.72 13.19
CA ILE A 187 -11.14 -7.64 12.45
C ILE A 187 -11.82 -9.03 12.42
N GLU A 188 -11.07 -10.09 12.17
CA GLU A 188 -11.58 -11.46 12.17
C GLU A 188 -12.12 -11.85 13.53
N VAL A 189 -11.33 -11.71 14.58
CA VAL A 189 -11.73 -12.05 15.97
C VAL A 189 -12.94 -11.22 16.42
N LEU A 190 -12.96 -9.92 16.12
CA LEU A 190 -14.08 -9.05 16.44
C LEU A 190 -15.33 -9.45 15.67
N GLY A 191 -15.19 -9.77 14.38
CA GLY A 191 -16.30 -10.20 13.53
C GLY A 191 -16.97 -11.48 14.05
N GLU A 192 -16.19 -12.48 14.45
CA GLU A 192 -16.71 -13.72 15.02
C GLU A 192 -17.40 -13.49 16.37
N ALA A 193 -16.77 -12.75 17.30
CA ALA A 193 -17.37 -12.43 18.58
C ALA A 193 -18.68 -11.62 18.44
N ALA A 194 -18.71 -10.67 17.52
CA ALA A 194 -19.90 -9.89 17.24
C ALA A 194 -21.01 -10.72 16.60
N LYS A 195 -20.66 -11.66 15.72
CA LYS A 195 -21.60 -12.61 15.12
C LYS A 195 -22.28 -13.47 16.20
N ASP A 196 -21.49 -14.05 17.10
CA ASP A 196 -22.02 -14.87 18.21
C ASP A 196 -23.04 -14.09 19.06
N VAL A 197 -22.80 -12.83 19.34
CA VAL A 197 -23.76 -11.98 20.06
C VAL A 197 -24.97 -11.63 19.21
N TYR A 198 -24.77 -11.30 17.93
CA TYR A 198 -25.87 -10.88 17.07
C TYR A 198 -26.84 -12.01 16.74
N GLN A 199 -26.37 -13.26 16.70
CA GLN A 199 -27.18 -14.45 16.47
C GLN A 199 -28.23 -14.71 17.58
N TYR A 200 -28.13 -14.07 18.73
CA TYR A 200 -29.24 -14.06 19.72
C TYR A 200 -30.45 -13.25 19.25
N PHE A 201 -30.28 -12.39 18.25
CA PHE A 201 -31.35 -11.52 17.72
C PHE A 201 -31.77 -11.92 16.32
N ASP A 202 -30.83 -12.47 15.52
CA ASP A 202 -31.05 -12.90 14.14
C ASP A 202 -30.13 -14.09 13.82
N GLU A 203 -30.71 -15.28 13.79
CA GLU A 203 -29.97 -16.55 13.58
C GLU A 203 -29.40 -16.67 12.14
N ASP A 204 -29.92 -15.90 11.18
CA ASP A 204 -29.50 -15.97 9.77
C ASP A 204 -28.24 -15.16 9.47
N VAL A 205 -27.69 -14.43 10.45
CA VAL A 205 -26.47 -13.67 10.27
C VAL A 205 -25.24 -14.57 10.19
N ASN A 206 -24.59 -14.55 9.04
CA ASN A 206 -23.40 -15.37 8.77
C ASN A 206 -22.09 -14.61 8.96
N LYS A 207 -22.08 -13.28 8.81
CA LYS A 207 -20.88 -12.46 8.89
C LYS A 207 -21.20 -11.06 9.41
N ILE A 208 -20.33 -10.53 10.26
CA ILE A 208 -20.31 -9.13 10.66
C ILE A 208 -19.04 -8.49 10.15
N ILE A 209 -19.19 -7.35 9.46
CA ILE A 209 -18.10 -6.60 8.87
C ILE A 209 -17.79 -5.38 9.73
N THR A 210 -16.54 -5.24 10.09
CA THR A 210 -16.02 -4.06 10.79
C THR A 210 -15.60 -3.01 9.78
N TYR A 211 -16.11 -1.79 9.91
CA TYR A 211 -15.66 -0.64 9.15
C TYR A 211 -14.66 0.17 9.96
N LEU A 212 -13.55 0.53 9.33
CA LEU A 212 -12.54 1.41 9.89
C LEU A 212 -12.42 2.64 8.99
N GLY A 213 -12.50 3.82 9.58
CA GLY A 213 -12.12 5.08 8.92
C GLY A 213 -10.64 5.35 9.14
N TRP A 214 -9.91 5.60 8.05
CA TRP A 214 -8.53 6.05 8.13
C TRP A 214 -8.52 7.56 8.31
N GLU A 215 -7.73 8.04 9.26
CA GLU A 215 -7.43 9.45 9.44
C GLU A 215 -5.94 9.68 9.15
N GLN A 216 -5.66 10.76 8.44
CA GLN A 216 -4.30 11.20 8.17
C GLN A 216 -4.12 12.60 8.75
N GLU A 217 -3.14 12.75 9.59
CA GLU A 217 -2.70 14.07 10.05
C GLU A 217 -1.48 14.52 9.23
N TYR A 218 -1.54 15.73 8.70
CA TYR A 218 -0.44 16.33 7.99
C TYR A 218 -0.46 17.85 8.11
N PHE A 219 0.71 18.43 7.99
CA PHE A 219 0.87 19.89 7.97
C PHE A 219 1.25 20.32 6.56
N LEU A 220 0.66 21.43 6.12
CA LEU A 220 1.13 22.11 4.93
C LEU A 220 2.39 22.89 5.29
N VAL A 221 3.47 22.60 4.58
CA VAL A 221 4.77 23.26 4.75
C VAL A 221 5.16 23.91 3.44
N ASP A 222 5.68 25.13 3.50
CA ASP A 222 6.24 25.78 2.32
C ASP A 222 7.42 24.96 1.79
N GLU A 223 7.48 24.75 0.48
CA GLU A 223 8.47 23.91 -0.18
C GLU A 223 9.90 24.42 0.00
N ASP A 224 10.11 25.75 0.01
CA ASP A 224 11.44 26.33 0.23
C ASP A 224 11.89 26.11 1.68
N LEU A 225 10.96 26.22 2.64
CA LEU A 225 11.22 25.91 4.05
C LEU A 225 11.48 24.42 4.26
N TYR A 226 10.75 23.54 3.58
CA TYR A 226 11.00 22.10 3.59
C TYR A 226 12.38 21.77 3.03
N SER A 227 12.73 22.31 1.87
CA SER A 227 14.02 22.11 1.22
C SER A 227 15.21 22.63 2.02
N ALA A 228 14.99 23.64 2.87
CA ALA A 228 16.01 24.17 3.79
C ALA A 228 16.23 23.30 5.03
N ARG A 229 15.41 22.30 5.25
CA ARG A 229 15.49 21.35 6.37
C ARG A 229 16.02 20.01 5.87
N PRO A 230 17.34 19.72 6.07
CA PRO A 230 17.93 18.46 5.60
C PRO A 230 17.28 17.21 6.21
N ASP A 231 16.82 17.30 7.44
CA ASP A 231 16.10 16.22 8.10
C ASP A 231 14.79 15.92 7.38
N LEU A 232 13.99 16.91 7.02
CA LEU A 232 12.74 16.72 6.29
C LEU A 232 12.99 16.24 4.86
N SER A 233 13.91 16.91 4.14
CA SER A 233 14.16 16.61 2.72
C SER A 233 14.84 15.27 2.46
N LEU A 234 15.61 14.74 3.42
CA LEU A 234 16.33 13.47 3.28
C LEU A 234 15.64 12.29 3.96
N THR A 235 14.84 12.52 4.98
CA THR A 235 14.25 11.45 5.80
C THR A 235 12.74 11.54 5.90
N GLU A 236 12.13 12.58 5.33
CA GLU A 236 10.68 12.85 5.36
C GLU A 236 10.10 12.96 6.78
N ARG A 237 10.95 13.18 7.77
CA ARG A 237 10.58 13.34 9.17
C ARG A 237 11.45 14.35 9.90
N THR A 238 10.94 14.87 11.00
CA THR A 238 11.68 15.76 11.89
C THR A 238 12.71 14.97 12.70
N LEU A 239 14.01 15.26 12.49
CA LEU A 239 15.12 14.76 13.31
C LEU A 239 15.70 15.84 14.20
N LEU A 240 15.56 17.09 13.78
CA LEU A 240 16.11 18.27 14.46
C LEU A 240 14.96 19.12 14.96
N GLY A 241 14.65 19.04 16.23
CA GLY A 241 13.55 19.74 16.85
C GLY A 241 12.53 18.79 17.45
N HIS A 242 11.26 19.09 17.26
CA HIS A 242 10.17 18.27 17.79
C HIS A 242 9.99 16.97 16.98
N GLU A 243 9.49 15.93 17.64
CA GLU A 243 9.11 14.69 16.99
C GLU A 243 7.97 14.91 15.98
N SER A 244 7.82 14.01 15.02
CA SER A 244 6.70 14.06 14.08
C SER A 244 5.37 13.79 14.79
N ALA A 245 4.25 14.24 14.23
CA ALA A 245 2.91 13.99 14.76
C ALA A 245 2.64 12.50 15.01
N LYS A 246 3.20 11.63 14.20
CA LYS A 246 3.08 10.18 14.33
C LYS A 246 3.65 9.61 15.64
N ASN A 247 4.65 10.28 16.23
CA ASN A 247 5.32 9.88 17.47
C ASN A 247 5.05 10.85 18.63
N GLN A 248 4.10 11.77 18.48
CA GLN A 248 3.79 12.72 19.53
C GLN A 248 3.14 12.04 20.74
N GLN A 249 3.55 12.50 21.91
CA GLN A 249 2.81 12.22 23.16
C GLN A 249 1.52 13.03 23.18
N LEU A 250 0.54 12.60 23.98
CA LEU A 250 -0.75 13.31 24.10
C LEU A 250 -0.61 14.76 24.57
N ASP A 251 0.38 15.04 25.40
CA ASP A 251 0.70 16.36 25.94
C ASP A 251 1.58 17.21 24.99
N ASP A 252 2.17 16.59 23.99
CA ASP A 252 2.95 17.25 22.94
C ASP A 252 2.12 17.49 21.66
N HIS A 253 0.89 17.11 21.72
CA HIS A 253 -0.03 17.12 20.60
C HIS A 253 -0.60 18.52 20.39
N TYR A 254 -0.07 19.30 19.51
CA TYR A 254 -0.35 20.72 19.21
C TYR A 254 0.22 21.69 20.24
#